data_d45ce359a72c2fa148f9f024e64f38a2
#
_entry.id   d45ce359a72c2fa148f9f024e64f38a2
#
_cell.length_a   1.000
_cell.length_b   1.000
_cell.length_c   1.000
_cell.angle_alpha   90.00
_cell.angle_beta   90.00
_cell.angle_gamma   90.00
#
_symmetry.space_group_name_H-M   'P 1'
#
loop_
_entity.id
_entity.type
_entity.pdbx_description
1 polymer ?
#
loop_
_entity_poly.entity_id
_entity_poly.type
_entity_poly.pdbx_seq_one_letter_code
_entity_poly.pdbx_strand_id
1 'polypeptide(L)'
;VDLKIDSIPTIHVSPVLNKDEQRKIEAFLRKVEEKQNGSFSQFAKLIHEDLIFLDHHFEDYQEVITFIGEQLITRGYVKEEMIDSSLKREQLSFTSFGRFATPHGTPEYVKKSAIVFLRLNNEIHWGETKVKYVFFICIKDETVQELEEIYDTMLNVMESDERTFLLKGTKEELKKYLQGGT
;
A
#
# COMPACT_ATOMS: atom_id res chain seq x y z
N VAL A 1 7.63 -10.71 -33.69
CA VAL A 1 7.37 -9.65 -32.69
C VAL A 1 6.71 -10.36 -31.52
N ASP A 2 7.53 -10.71 -30.51
CA ASP A 2 7.02 -11.29 -29.26
C ASP A 2 6.33 -10.19 -28.45
N LEU A 3 5.02 -10.18 -28.49
CA LEU A 3 4.21 -9.45 -27.54
C LEU A 3 4.28 -10.21 -26.19
N LYS A 4 5.20 -9.80 -25.33
CA LYS A 4 5.15 -10.19 -23.93
C LYS A 4 3.94 -9.53 -23.26
N ILE A 5 2.87 -10.28 -23.14
CA ILE A 5 1.73 -9.91 -22.28
C ILE A 5 2.05 -10.48 -20.88
N ASP A 6 2.91 -9.80 -20.14
CA ASP A 6 3.43 -10.26 -18.85
C ASP A 6 2.44 -10.13 -17.68
N SER A 7 1.16 -9.82 -17.93
CA SER A 7 0.19 -9.55 -16.87
C SER A 7 -1.09 -10.38 -16.90
N ILE A 8 -1.24 -11.32 -17.83
CA ILE A 8 -2.43 -12.17 -17.88
C ILE A 8 -2.13 -13.50 -17.20
N PRO A 9 -2.86 -13.88 -16.12
CA PRO A 9 -2.74 -15.21 -15.56
C PRO A 9 -3.07 -16.27 -16.61
N THR A 10 -2.20 -17.24 -16.79
CA THR A 10 -2.36 -18.29 -17.80
C THR A 10 -2.32 -19.67 -17.16
N ILE A 11 -3.13 -20.58 -17.69
CA ILE A 11 -3.14 -21.98 -17.32
C ILE A 11 -3.00 -22.83 -18.58
N HIS A 12 -2.12 -23.82 -18.55
CA HIS A 12 -1.96 -24.77 -19.61
C HIS A 12 -2.89 -25.96 -19.40
N VAL A 13 -3.70 -26.26 -20.38
CA VAL A 13 -4.63 -27.40 -20.38
C VAL A 13 -4.45 -28.23 -21.63
N SER A 14 -4.80 -29.53 -21.54
CA SER A 14 -4.82 -30.44 -22.67
C SER A 14 -5.95 -30.07 -23.65
N PRO A 15 -5.79 -30.34 -24.95
CA PRO A 15 -6.86 -30.15 -25.93
C PRO A 15 -8.14 -30.97 -25.66
N VAL A 16 -8.03 -32.00 -24.83
CA VAL A 16 -9.17 -32.85 -24.38
C VAL A 16 -9.32 -32.69 -22.89
N LEU A 17 -10.28 -31.89 -22.48
CA LEU A 17 -10.58 -31.60 -21.06
C LEU A 17 -11.16 -32.85 -20.38
N ASN A 18 -10.42 -33.41 -19.43
CA ASN A 18 -10.94 -34.41 -18.51
C ASN A 18 -11.46 -33.73 -17.21
N LYS A 19 -12.12 -34.52 -16.35
CA LYS A 19 -12.71 -34.02 -15.09
C LYS A 19 -11.67 -33.40 -14.13
N ASP A 20 -10.43 -33.88 -14.15
CA ASP A 20 -9.38 -33.39 -13.28
C ASP A 20 -8.83 -32.04 -13.78
N GLU A 21 -8.79 -31.85 -15.10
CA GLU A 21 -8.41 -30.58 -15.72
C GLU A 21 -9.51 -29.53 -15.55
N GLN A 22 -10.79 -29.92 -15.64
CA GLN A 22 -11.91 -29.03 -15.31
C GLN A 22 -11.79 -28.50 -13.88
N ARG A 23 -11.51 -29.36 -12.90
CA ARG A 23 -11.30 -28.97 -11.51
C ARG A 23 -10.10 -28.01 -11.35
N LYS A 24 -9.01 -28.25 -12.09
CA LYS A 24 -7.84 -27.36 -12.09
C LYS A 24 -8.18 -25.97 -12.66
N ILE A 25 -8.97 -25.94 -13.74
CA ILE A 25 -9.43 -24.67 -14.33
C ILE A 25 -10.34 -23.92 -13.36
N GLU A 26 -11.33 -24.60 -12.77
CA GLU A 26 -12.24 -23.99 -11.78
C GLU A 26 -11.48 -23.45 -10.57
N ALA A 27 -10.52 -24.22 -10.03
CA ALA A 27 -9.68 -23.80 -8.94
C ALA A 27 -8.79 -22.60 -9.32
N PHE A 28 -8.28 -22.57 -10.54
CA PHE A 28 -7.48 -21.46 -11.06
C PHE A 28 -8.33 -20.20 -11.25
N LEU A 29 -9.51 -20.31 -11.88
CA LEU A 29 -10.43 -19.19 -12.07
C LEU A 29 -10.88 -18.62 -10.73
N ARG A 30 -11.22 -19.48 -9.77
CA ARG A 30 -11.57 -19.04 -8.42
C ARG A 30 -10.43 -18.31 -7.74
N LYS A 31 -9.19 -18.79 -7.91
CA LYS A 31 -7.99 -18.15 -7.37
C LYS A 31 -7.70 -16.80 -8.03
N VAL A 32 -7.98 -16.66 -9.33
CA VAL A 32 -7.88 -15.39 -10.08
C VAL A 32 -8.97 -14.41 -9.63
N GLU A 33 -10.22 -14.88 -9.49
CA GLU A 33 -11.34 -14.07 -9.01
C GLU A 33 -11.13 -13.63 -7.54
N GLU A 34 -10.67 -14.54 -6.68
CA GLU A 34 -10.31 -14.22 -5.29
C GLU A 34 -9.16 -13.20 -5.24
N LYS A 35 -8.17 -13.32 -6.11
CA LYS A 35 -7.05 -12.38 -6.21
C LYS A 35 -7.50 -11.01 -6.73
N GLN A 36 -8.41 -10.97 -7.70
CA GLN A 36 -8.96 -9.71 -8.22
C GLN A 36 -9.92 -9.02 -7.25
N ASN A 37 -10.75 -9.78 -6.53
CA ASN A 37 -11.74 -9.25 -5.60
C ASN A 37 -11.23 -9.11 -4.16
N GLY A 38 -10.26 -9.95 -3.73
CA GLY A 38 -9.74 -9.99 -2.36
C GLY A 38 -8.63 -8.98 -2.10
N SER A 39 -7.71 -8.82 -3.06
CA SER A 39 -6.51 -7.99 -2.92
C SER A 39 -6.83 -6.52 -2.63
N PHE A 40 -7.80 -5.93 -3.34
CA PHE A 40 -8.22 -4.55 -3.10
C PHE A 40 -9.07 -4.39 -1.84
N SER A 41 -9.75 -5.45 -1.36
CA SER A 41 -10.68 -5.34 -0.23
C SER A 41 -9.96 -5.09 1.10
N GLN A 42 -8.84 -5.73 1.38
CA GLN A 42 -8.09 -5.54 2.64
C GLN A 42 -7.37 -4.19 2.66
N PHE A 43 -6.66 -3.85 1.59
CA PHE A 43 -6.01 -2.55 1.46
C PHE A 43 -7.03 -1.40 1.49
N ALA A 44 -8.14 -1.53 0.75
CA ALA A 44 -9.21 -0.53 0.70
C ALA A 44 -9.85 -0.27 2.07
N LYS A 45 -9.99 -1.28 2.91
CA LYS A 45 -10.52 -1.14 4.29
C LYS A 45 -9.63 -0.31 5.20
N LEU A 46 -8.33 -0.25 4.91
CA LEU A 46 -7.33 0.45 5.71
C LEU A 46 -7.07 1.89 5.24
N ILE A 47 -7.46 2.23 4.01
CA ILE A 47 -7.35 3.59 3.45
C ILE A 47 -8.66 4.34 3.64
N HIS A 48 -8.64 5.34 4.51
CA HIS A 48 -9.77 6.25 4.75
C HIS A 48 -9.47 7.63 4.17
N GLU A 49 -10.50 8.35 3.76
CA GLU A 49 -10.36 9.69 3.15
C GLU A 49 -9.66 10.71 4.08
N ASP A 50 -9.94 10.64 5.37
CA ASP A 50 -9.35 11.47 6.40
C ASP A 50 -7.87 11.13 6.70
N LEU A 51 -7.35 10.04 6.12
CA LEU A 51 -5.96 9.61 6.17
C LEU A 51 -5.21 9.82 4.83
N ILE A 52 -5.77 10.59 3.92
CA ILE A 52 -5.13 11.01 2.68
C ILE A 52 -4.77 12.49 2.80
N PHE A 53 -3.47 12.77 2.79
CA PHE A 53 -2.90 14.12 2.89
C PHE A 53 -2.16 14.48 1.60
N LEU A 54 -2.51 15.61 1.00
CA LEU A 54 -1.98 16.00 -0.30
C LEU A 54 -1.27 17.35 -0.23
N ASP A 55 -0.14 17.41 -0.93
CA ASP A 55 0.60 18.64 -1.23
C ASP A 55 1.07 19.40 0.02
N HIS A 56 1.42 18.65 1.06
CA HIS A 56 2.07 19.19 2.25
C HIS A 56 3.57 19.38 2.01
N HIS A 57 4.13 20.43 2.62
CA HIS A 57 5.55 20.73 2.60
C HIS A 57 6.22 20.29 3.89
N PHE A 58 7.32 19.54 3.76
CA PHE A 58 8.18 19.13 4.87
C PHE A 58 9.64 19.24 4.45
N GLU A 59 10.52 19.49 5.41
CA GLU A 59 11.97 19.60 5.19
C GLU A 59 12.64 18.22 5.22
N ASP A 60 12.18 17.32 6.09
CA ASP A 60 12.79 16.01 6.28
C ASP A 60 11.76 14.90 6.67
N TYR A 61 12.26 13.65 6.71
CA TYR A 61 11.42 12.51 7.03
C TYR A 61 10.93 12.51 8.49
N GLN A 62 11.68 13.13 9.41
CA GLN A 62 11.31 13.22 10.81
C GLN A 62 10.04 14.07 10.98
N GLU A 63 9.96 15.19 10.27
CA GLU A 63 8.75 16.03 10.23
C GLU A 63 7.56 15.27 9.65
N VAL A 64 7.77 14.51 8.59
CA VAL A 64 6.71 13.68 7.97
C VAL A 64 6.18 12.66 8.96
N ILE A 65 7.05 11.88 9.59
CA ILE A 65 6.66 10.84 10.55
C ILE A 65 5.95 11.45 11.76
N THR A 66 6.46 12.57 12.26
CA THR A 66 5.85 13.29 13.39
C THR A 66 4.45 13.77 13.02
N PHE A 67 4.30 14.44 11.86
CA PHE A 67 3.00 14.89 11.37
C PHE A 67 1.99 13.75 11.24
N ILE A 68 2.35 12.68 10.54
CA ILE A 68 1.47 11.53 10.34
C ILE A 68 1.12 10.88 11.68
N GLY A 69 2.11 10.72 12.55
CA GLY A 69 1.90 10.16 13.89
C GLY A 69 0.91 10.98 14.72
N GLU A 70 1.03 12.30 14.73
CA GLU A 70 0.09 13.20 15.41
C GLU A 70 -1.33 13.08 14.84
N GLN A 71 -1.48 12.98 13.51
CA GLN A 71 -2.78 12.76 12.88
C GLN A 71 -3.41 11.42 13.30
N LEU A 72 -2.61 10.37 13.39
CA LEU A 72 -3.06 9.04 13.83
C LEU A 72 -3.41 9.00 15.33
N ILE A 73 -2.62 9.66 16.17
CA ILE A 73 -2.88 9.76 17.61
C ILE A 73 -4.19 10.50 17.87
N THR A 74 -4.36 11.66 17.25
CA THR A 74 -5.56 12.50 17.39
C THR A 74 -6.83 11.76 16.98
N ARG A 75 -6.75 10.88 15.98
CA ARG A 75 -7.88 10.05 15.50
C ARG A 75 -8.03 8.73 16.23
N GLY A 76 -7.17 8.42 17.19
CA GLY A 76 -7.25 7.21 18.02
C GLY A 76 -6.78 5.92 17.33
N TYR A 77 -5.98 6.00 16.27
CA TYR A 77 -5.45 4.82 15.58
C TYR A 77 -4.22 4.24 16.28
N VAL A 78 -3.40 5.07 16.90
CA VAL A 78 -2.15 4.65 17.55
C VAL A 78 -1.96 5.31 18.91
N LYS A 79 -1.01 4.78 19.67
CA LYS A 79 -0.51 5.38 20.92
C LYS A 79 0.57 6.43 20.63
N GLU A 80 0.87 7.29 21.58
CA GLU A 80 1.87 8.36 21.43
C GLU A 80 3.28 7.83 21.11
N GLU A 81 3.61 6.64 21.64
CA GLU A 81 4.90 5.96 21.43
C GLU A 81 5.15 5.57 19.97
N MET A 82 4.13 5.59 19.12
CA MET A 82 4.25 5.25 17.70
C MET A 82 5.23 6.16 16.96
N ILE A 83 5.26 7.46 17.27
CA ILE A 83 6.15 8.43 16.61
C ILE A 83 7.61 8.05 16.88
N ASP A 84 7.97 7.91 18.14
CA ASP A 84 9.35 7.56 18.53
C ASP A 84 9.76 6.17 18.02
N SER A 85 8.85 5.20 18.07
CA SER A 85 9.06 3.86 17.52
C SER A 85 9.33 3.88 16.02
N SER A 86 8.58 4.68 15.26
CA SER A 86 8.75 4.81 13.81
C SER A 86 10.05 5.52 13.44
N LEU A 87 10.42 6.57 14.16
CA LEU A 87 11.69 7.28 13.97
C LEU A 87 12.88 6.36 14.24
N LYS A 88 12.85 5.59 15.32
CA LYS A 88 13.89 4.60 15.64
C LYS A 88 13.99 3.52 14.58
N ARG A 89 12.85 3.07 14.04
CA ARG A 89 12.83 2.07 12.97
C ARG A 89 13.51 2.57 11.70
N GLU A 90 13.25 3.83 11.31
CA GLU A 90 13.91 4.46 10.16
C GLU A 90 15.42 4.63 10.36
N GLN A 91 15.86 4.97 11.56
CA GLN A 91 17.30 5.09 11.88
C GLN A 91 18.05 3.77 11.76
N LEU A 92 17.39 2.64 11.98
CA LEU A 92 17.99 1.31 11.80
C LEU A 92 18.13 0.94 10.32
N SER A 93 17.14 1.26 9.51
CA SER A 93 17.14 1.02 8.08
C SER A 93 16.01 1.80 7.45
N PHE A 94 16.32 2.67 6.52
CA PHE A 94 15.32 3.46 5.81
C PHE A 94 14.35 2.59 5.02
N THR A 95 13.06 2.93 5.09
CA THR A 95 11.99 2.23 4.35
C THR A 95 11.73 2.85 2.98
N SER A 96 12.60 3.75 2.54
CA SER A 96 12.46 4.40 1.24
C SER A 96 12.84 3.47 0.08
N PHE A 97 12.03 3.53 -0.96
CA PHE A 97 12.21 2.77 -2.20
C PHE A 97 11.77 3.63 -3.39
N GLY A 98 12.69 3.92 -4.29
CA GLY A 98 12.41 4.82 -5.40
C GLY A 98 11.91 6.19 -4.90
N ARG A 99 10.70 6.58 -5.29
CA ARG A 99 10.06 7.83 -4.84
C ARG A 99 9.08 7.63 -3.66
N PHE A 100 9.05 6.42 -3.08
CA PHE A 100 8.15 6.04 -1.99
C PHE A 100 8.91 5.78 -0.70
N ALA A 101 8.25 5.99 0.43
CA ALA A 101 8.65 5.47 1.72
C ALA A 101 7.46 4.78 2.41
N THR A 102 7.75 3.76 3.20
CA THR A 102 6.76 2.96 3.92
C THR A 102 7.06 2.90 5.42
N PRO A 103 7.13 4.07 6.10
CA PRO A 103 7.43 4.10 7.53
C PRO A 103 6.38 3.36 8.34
N HIS A 104 6.81 2.74 9.42
CA HIS A 104 5.98 2.03 10.38
C HIS A 104 6.67 1.95 11.73
N GLY A 105 5.92 1.73 12.77
CA GLY A 105 6.44 1.50 14.11
C GLY A 105 6.09 0.12 14.65
N THR A 106 6.28 -0.07 15.95
CA THR A 106 5.98 -1.33 16.63
C THR A 106 4.48 -1.61 16.67
N PRO A 107 4.02 -2.81 16.26
CA PRO A 107 2.58 -3.15 16.21
C PRO A 107 1.84 -2.98 17.54
N GLU A 108 2.51 -3.15 18.69
CA GLU A 108 1.88 -2.99 20.01
C GLU A 108 1.36 -1.57 20.29
N TYR A 109 1.85 -0.57 19.53
CA TYR A 109 1.39 0.81 19.63
C TYR A 109 0.22 1.11 18.68
N VAL A 110 -0.18 0.17 17.86
CA VAL A 110 -1.37 0.26 17.02
C VAL A 110 -2.61 -0.10 17.83
N LYS A 111 -3.59 0.81 17.85
CA LYS A 111 -4.90 0.57 18.44
C LYS A 111 -5.89 0.03 17.40
N LYS A 112 -5.79 0.54 16.17
CA LYS A 112 -6.66 0.22 15.05
C LYS A 112 -5.84 0.29 13.76
N SER A 113 -5.90 -0.76 12.95
CA SER A 113 -5.17 -0.82 11.69
C SER A 113 -5.63 0.25 10.71
N ALA A 114 -4.67 0.89 10.06
CA ALA A 114 -4.89 1.91 9.05
C ALA A 114 -3.65 2.10 8.18
N ILE A 115 -3.82 2.63 6.99
CA ILE A 115 -2.75 3.08 6.11
C ILE A 115 -2.98 4.55 5.79
N VAL A 116 -1.98 5.38 6.04
CA VAL A 116 -1.97 6.79 5.65
C VAL A 116 -1.28 6.93 4.32
N PHE A 117 -1.87 7.67 3.40
CA PHE A 117 -1.21 8.12 2.19
C PHE A 117 -0.90 9.61 2.30
N LEU A 118 0.36 9.96 2.06
CA LEU A 118 0.82 11.35 2.00
C LEU A 118 1.52 11.62 0.66
N ARG A 119 1.09 12.67 -0.03
CA ARG A 119 1.80 13.24 -1.18
C ARG A 119 2.45 14.54 -0.75
N LEU A 120 3.78 14.60 -0.88
CA LEU A 120 4.55 15.82 -0.63
C LEU A 120 4.40 16.80 -1.80
N ASN A 121 4.45 18.11 -1.53
CA ASN A 121 4.53 19.07 -2.61
C ASN A 121 5.95 19.20 -3.17
N ASN A 122 6.97 18.91 -2.35
CA ASN A 122 8.39 18.84 -2.71
C ASN A 122 8.94 17.43 -2.44
N GLU A 123 9.95 17.03 -3.17
CA GLU A 123 10.70 15.81 -2.83
C GLU A 123 11.66 16.10 -1.68
N ILE A 124 11.74 15.19 -0.73
CA ILE A 124 12.65 15.26 0.42
C ILE A 124 13.64 14.10 0.42
N HIS A 125 14.80 14.30 1.00
CA HIS A 125 15.74 13.22 1.24
C HIS A 125 15.21 12.28 2.31
N TRP A 126 15.24 10.97 1.98
CA TRP A 126 14.86 9.89 2.87
C TRP A 126 15.91 8.78 2.76
N GLY A 127 16.93 8.85 3.61
CA GLY A 127 18.14 8.08 3.39
C GLY A 127 18.85 8.51 2.09
N GLU A 128 19.08 7.55 1.22
CA GLU A 128 19.79 7.77 -0.06
C GLU A 128 18.86 8.12 -1.23
N THR A 129 17.54 8.10 -1.03
CA THR A 129 16.56 8.36 -2.07
C THR A 129 15.84 9.68 -1.87
N LYS A 130 15.16 10.17 -2.92
CA LYS A 130 14.24 11.31 -2.85
C LYS A 130 12.80 10.81 -2.92
N VAL A 131 12.05 11.08 -1.86
CA VAL A 131 10.69 10.60 -1.66
C VAL A 131 9.68 11.71 -1.97
N LYS A 132 8.63 11.35 -2.69
CA LYS A 132 7.46 12.17 -3.01
C LYS A 132 6.19 11.65 -2.35
N TYR A 133 6.12 10.34 -2.12
CA TYR A 133 4.92 9.63 -1.64
C TYR A 133 5.25 8.79 -0.43
N VAL A 134 4.36 8.81 0.56
CA VAL A 134 4.53 8.04 1.79
C VAL A 134 3.27 7.22 2.05
N PHE A 135 3.46 5.93 2.29
CA PHE A 135 2.47 5.05 2.89
C PHE A 135 2.90 4.73 4.32
N PHE A 136 2.24 5.33 5.30
CA PHE A 136 2.50 5.00 6.70
C PHE A 136 1.60 3.83 7.11
N ILE A 137 2.22 2.74 7.57
CA ILE A 137 1.55 1.46 7.79
C ILE A 137 1.33 1.22 9.28
N CYS A 138 0.07 1.09 9.68
CA CYS A 138 -0.34 0.69 11.01
C CYS A 138 -1.13 -0.62 10.92
N ILE A 139 -0.54 -1.72 11.35
CA ILE A 139 -1.11 -3.07 11.28
C ILE A 139 -1.06 -3.70 12.66
N LYS A 140 -2.14 -4.33 13.10
CA LYS A 140 -2.27 -4.92 14.43
C LYS A 140 -2.49 -6.43 14.40
N ASP A 141 -3.66 -6.86 14.03
CA ASP A 141 -4.13 -8.24 14.20
C ASP A 141 -4.42 -8.95 12.87
N GLU A 142 -3.88 -8.43 11.77
CA GLU A 142 -4.08 -9.03 10.45
C GLU A 142 -3.39 -10.39 10.35
N THR A 143 -4.03 -11.32 9.66
CA THR A 143 -3.46 -12.62 9.35
C THR A 143 -2.31 -12.48 8.34
N VAL A 144 -1.45 -13.50 8.24
CA VAL A 144 -0.36 -13.52 7.25
C VAL A 144 -0.89 -13.33 5.83
N GLN A 145 -2.01 -13.95 5.50
CA GLN A 145 -2.64 -13.82 4.18
C GLN A 145 -3.13 -12.40 3.92
N GLU A 146 -3.76 -11.75 4.89
CA GLU A 146 -4.20 -10.36 4.79
C GLU A 146 -3.01 -9.40 4.62
N LEU A 147 -1.91 -9.65 5.33
CA LEU A 147 -0.67 -8.89 5.19
C LEU A 147 -0.08 -9.03 3.78
N GLU A 148 -0.02 -10.25 3.24
CA GLU A 148 0.45 -10.50 1.88
C GLU A 148 -0.40 -9.72 0.85
N GLU A 149 -1.72 -9.76 0.98
CA GLU A 149 -2.64 -9.02 0.10
C GLU A 149 -2.44 -7.50 0.18
N ILE A 150 -2.25 -6.97 1.39
CA ILE A 150 -2.00 -5.54 1.63
C ILE A 150 -0.69 -5.11 0.97
N TYR A 151 0.39 -5.86 1.19
CA TYR A 151 1.70 -5.53 0.62
C TYR A 151 1.74 -5.68 -0.89
N ASP A 152 1.13 -6.73 -1.44
CA ASP A 152 1.03 -6.93 -2.89
C ASP A 152 0.25 -5.79 -3.56
N THR A 153 -0.86 -5.37 -2.96
CA THR A 153 -1.63 -4.23 -3.47
C THR A 153 -0.83 -2.93 -3.43
N MET A 154 -0.14 -2.68 -2.32
CA MET A 154 0.70 -1.50 -2.16
C MET A 154 1.85 -1.47 -3.17
N LEU A 155 2.53 -2.61 -3.39
CA LEU A 155 3.58 -2.74 -4.40
C LEU A 155 3.04 -2.50 -5.81
N ASN A 156 1.87 -3.06 -6.14
CA ASN A 156 1.21 -2.83 -7.42
C ASN A 156 0.91 -1.34 -7.66
N VAL A 157 0.45 -0.62 -6.64
CA VAL A 157 0.24 0.83 -6.70
C VAL A 157 1.56 1.57 -6.95
N MET A 158 2.64 1.18 -6.28
CA MET A 158 3.96 1.81 -6.42
C MET A 158 4.60 1.56 -7.79
N GLU A 159 4.35 0.41 -8.41
CA GLU A 159 4.92 -0.01 -9.69
C GLU A 159 4.03 0.32 -10.90
N SER A 160 2.81 0.78 -10.68
CA SER A 160 1.83 1.07 -11.72
C SER A 160 2.27 2.25 -12.60
N ASP A 161 2.08 2.11 -13.92
CA ASP A 161 2.31 3.21 -14.87
C ASP A 161 1.25 4.32 -14.75
N GLU A 162 0.17 4.07 -14.02
CA GLU A 162 -0.90 5.03 -13.71
C GLU A 162 -0.51 6.04 -12.62
N ARG A 163 0.79 6.22 -12.36
CA ARG A 163 1.35 7.21 -11.43
C ARG A 163 0.85 8.64 -11.67
N THR A 164 0.22 8.88 -12.81
CA THR A 164 -0.41 10.17 -13.12
C THR A 164 -1.48 10.56 -12.11
N PHE A 165 -2.22 9.59 -11.55
CA PHE A 165 -3.18 9.83 -10.48
C PHE A 165 -2.50 10.26 -9.18
N LEU A 166 -1.41 9.58 -8.82
CA LEU A 166 -0.61 9.93 -7.64
C LEU A 166 0.08 11.29 -7.77
N LEU A 167 0.34 11.74 -9.01
CA LEU A 167 1.00 13.02 -9.28
C LEU A 167 0.01 14.19 -9.32
N LYS A 168 -1.20 13.98 -9.82
CA LYS A 168 -2.14 15.08 -10.15
C LYS A 168 -3.54 14.89 -9.60
N GLY A 169 -3.86 13.68 -9.07
CA GLY A 169 -5.21 13.35 -8.62
C GLY A 169 -5.68 14.20 -7.45
N THR A 170 -6.98 14.46 -7.41
CA THR A 170 -7.67 14.98 -6.23
C THR A 170 -7.76 13.91 -5.15
N LYS A 171 -8.18 14.32 -3.96
CA LYS A 171 -8.37 13.39 -2.84
C LYS A 171 -9.41 12.30 -3.15
N GLU A 172 -10.51 12.67 -3.81
CA GLU A 172 -11.55 11.73 -4.23
C GLU A 172 -11.05 10.75 -5.29
N GLU A 173 -10.32 11.23 -6.29
CA GLU A 173 -9.72 10.39 -7.33
C GLU A 173 -8.72 9.42 -6.76
N LEU A 174 -7.84 9.87 -5.86
CA LEU A 174 -6.88 9.02 -5.16
C LEU A 174 -7.56 7.98 -4.28
N LYS A 175 -8.59 8.37 -3.51
CA LYS A 175 -9.36 7.44 -2.71
C LYS A 175 -9.97 6.35 -3.58
N LYS A 176 -10.63 6.74 -4.65
CA LYS A 176 -11.24 5.81 -5.61
C LYS A 176 -10.20 4.86 -6.19
N TYR A 177 -9.07 5.37 -6.63
CA TYR A 177 -7.96 4.58 -7.18
C TYR A 177 -7.39 3.58 -6.15
N LEU A 178 -7.05 4.06 -4.95
CA LEU A 178 -6.47 3.22 -3.89
C LEU A 178 -7.46 2.17 -3.36
N GLN A 179 -8.75 2.38 -3.53
CA GLN A 179 -9.82 1.42 -3.20
C GLN A 179 -10.18 0.48 -4.35
N GLY A 180 -9.40 0.48 -5.45
CA GLY A 180 -9.61 -0.41 -6.60
C GLY A 180 -10.74 0.03 -7.53
N GLY A 181 -11.19 1.29 -7.44
CA GLY A 181 -12.15 1.87 -8.38
C GLY A 181 -11.47 2.22 -9.71
N THR A 182 -12.10 1.85 -10.82
CA THR A 182 -11.73 2.31 -12.17
C THR A 182 -12.37 3.64 -12.47
#